data_d6b6ab3ce9658cb4307e8d9e2c716ec7
#
_entry.id   d6b6ab3ce9658cb4307e8d9e2c716ec7
#
_cell.length_a   1.000
_cell.length_b   1.000
_cell.length_c   1.000
_cell.angle_alpha   90.00
_cell.angle_beta   90.00
_cell.angle_gamma   90.00
#
_symmetry.space_group_name_H-M   'P 1'
#
loop_
_entity.id
_entity.type
_entity.pdbx_description
1 polymer ?
#
loop_
_entity_poly.entity_id
_entity_poly.type
_entity_poly.pdbx_seq_one_letter_code
_entity_poly.pdbx_strand_id
1 'polypeptide(L)'
;MSDLNLGPTPERSPLKAVLLALTVLIVVAAAVFYLNPRKTAELSVPKVQLYAAHTTFNAESGGVHVIGQGAHTEDDLYVVATVHIEDKLRLPIFIDTVTSTYTTSDNETLDTTAPNTADLARIEESFPALTPMMSNPLDSQTQIAPGAPVEGTVLLHFPGLTEKDWKARKSATLTVHLAHQAPQTITIP
;
A
#
# COMPACT_ATOMS: atom_id res chain seq x y z
N MET A 1 63.06 52.98 -10.53
CA MET A 1 61.83 52.52 -11.23
C MET A 1 61.89 51.00 -11.26
N SER A 2 61.09 50.37 -10.46
CA SER A 2 61.05 48.88 -10.32
C SER A 2 60.01 48.38 -11.27
N ASP A 3 60.44 47.71 -12.34
CA ASP A 3 59.52 46.98 -13.23
C ASP A 3 58.88 45.84 -12.49
N LEU A 4 57.59 45.94 -12.24
CA LEU A 4 56.76 44.86 -11.77
C LEU A 4 56.56 43.80 -12.91
N ASN A 5 57.40 42.77 -12.89
CA ASN A 5 57.29 41.64 -13.80
C ASN A 5 56.07 40.80 -13.40
N LEU A 6 54.94 41.17 -13.98
CA LEU A 6 53.73 40.35 -13.89
C LEU A 6 53.95 39.12 -14.78
N GLY A 7 54.39 38.00 -14.15
CA GLY A 7 54.52 36.73 -14.83
C GLY A 7 53.25 36.34 -15.59
N PRO A 8 53.34 35.47 -16.61
CA PRO A 8 52.19 35.08 -17.44
C PRO A 8 51.07 34.51 -16.58
N THR A 9 49.90 35.16 -16.62
CA THR A 9 48.70 34.64 -16.02
C THR A 9 48.39 33.28 -16.64
N PRO A 10 48.19 32.21 -15.81
CA PRO A 10 47.88 30.90 -16.36
C PRO A 10 46.59 31.00 -17.17
N GLU A 11 46.67 30.77 -18.48
CA GLU A 11 45.50 30.65 -19.36
C GLU A 11 44.62 29.49 -18.87
N ARG A 12 43.64 29.81 -18.06
CA ARG A 12 42.60 28.85 -17.65
C ARG A 12 41.74 28.61 -18.86
N SER A 13 41.92 27.45 -19.50
CA SER A 13 41.10 27.03 -20.64
C SER A 13 39.62 27.13 -20.24
N PRO A 14 38.82 28.00 -20.89
CA PRO A 14 37.40 28.17 -20.56
C PRO A 14 36.61 26.85 -20.67
N LEU A 15 37.07 25.96 -21.57
CA LEU A 15 36.47 24.64 -21.78
C LEU A 15 36.58 23.76 -20.52
N LYS A 16 37.70 23.79 -19.78
CA LYS A 16 37.87 23.03 -18.53
C LYS A 16 36.97 23.57 -17.43
N ALA A 17 36.78 24.89 -17.36
CA ALA A 17 35.86 25.49 -16.39
C ALA A 17 34.41 25.16 -16.68
N VAL A 18 34.00 25.15 -17.95
CA VAL A 18 32.65 24.74 -18.37
C VAL A 18 32.38 23.25 -18.08
N LEU A 19 33.34 22.39 -18.42
CA LEU A 19 33.21 20.95 -18.12
C LEU A 19 33.10 20.66 -16.61
N LEU A 20 33.90 21.36 -15.80
CA LEU A 20 33.83 21.21 -14.34
C LEU A 20 32.48 21.70 -13.81
N ALA A 21 31.96 22.82 -14.27
CA ALA A 21 30.65 23.32 -13.88
C ALA A 21 29.52 22.38 -14.29
N LEU A 22 29.59 21.83 -15.50
CA LEU A 22 28.62 20.83 -15.97
C LEU A 22 28.64 19.55 -15.12
N THR A 23 29.84 19.06 -14.79
CA THR A 23 30.00 17.87 -13.94
C THR A 23 29.41 18.10 -12.55
N VAL A 24 29.68 19.26 -11.94
CA VAL A 24 29.08 19.61 -10.63
C VAL A 24 27.58 19.72 -10.73
N LEU A 25 27.03 20.30 -11.78
CA LEU A 25 25.59 20.40 -11.99
C LEU A 25 24.94 19.02 -12.10
N ILE A 26 25.54 18.10 -12.87
CA ILE A 26 25.06 16.71 -13.03
C ILE A 26 25.10 15.98 -11.68
N VAL A 27 26.19 16.12 -10.91
CA VAL A 27 26.31 15.48 -9.59
C VAL A 27 25.27 16.02 -8.62
N VAL A 28 25.05 17.32 -8.59
CA VAL A 28 24.01 17.94 -7.74
C VAL A 28 22.62 17.51 -8.17
N ALA A 29 22.32 17.49 -9.46
CA ALA A 29 21.04 17.02 -9.97
C ALA A 29 20.81 15.53 -9.64
N ALA A 30 21.82 14.70 -9.82
CA ALA A 30 21.77 13.29 -9.45
C ALA A 30 21.58 13.10 -7.93
N ALA A 31 22.29 13.86 -7.11
CA ALA A 31 22.13 13.83 -5.66
C ALA A 31 20.73 14.25 -5.23
N VAL A 32 20.16 15.32 -5.80
CA VAL A 32 18.79 15.78 -5.51
C VAL A 32 17.78 14.70 -5.92
N PHE A 33 17.95 14.10 -7.08
CA PHE A 33 17.05 13.02 -7.56
C PHE A 33 17.12 11.78 -6.67
N TYR A 34 18.31 11.40 -6.23
CA TYR A 34 18.53 10.18 -5.45
C TYR A 34 18.17 10.35 -3.97
N LEU A 35 18.48 11.52 -3.39
CA LEU A 35 18.25 11.78 -1.96
C LEU A 35 16.83 12.30 -1.65
N ASN A 36 16.10 12.75 -2.66
CA ASN A 36 14.74 13.27 -2.48
C ASN A 36 13.76 12.59 -3.45
N PRO A 37 13.49 11.27 -3.29
CA PRO A 37 12.47 10.61 -4.08
C PRO A 37 11.13 11.29 -3.81
N ARG A 38 10.52 11.85 -4.84
CA ARG A 38 9.18 12.46 -4.74
C ARG A 38 8.19 11.35 -4.41
N LYS A 39 7.65 11.37 -3.21
CA LYS A 39 6.53 10.51 -2.84
C LYS A 39 5.31 10.94 -3.64
N THR A 40 4.67 9.99 -4.29
CA THR A 40 3.42 10.23 -5.04
C THR A 40 2.28 10.51 -4.08
N ALA A 41 2.20 9.72 -3.02
CA ALA A 41 1.20 9.85 -1.97
C ALA A 41 1.82 9.54 -0.60
N GLU A 42 1.21 10.04 0.44
CA GLU A 42 1.51 9.67 1.82
C GLU A 42 0.36 8.84 2.37
N LEU A 43 0.71 7.66 2.89
CA LEU A 43 -0.27 6.71 3.44
C LEU A 43 -0.08 6.56 4.94
N SER A 44 -1.21 6.42 5.65
CA SER A 44 -1.20 5.96 7.04
C SER A 44 -2.39 5.04 7.29
N VAL A 45 -2.25 4.13 8.27
CA VAL A 45 -3.29 3.20 8.72
C VAL A 45 -3.56 3.49 10.19
N PRO A 46 -4.44 4.46 10.50
CA PRO A 46 -4.69 4.88 11.88
C PRO A 46 -5.47 3.86 12.70
N LYS A 47 -6.24 2.98 12.06
CA LYS A 47 -7.11 2.03 12.75
C LYS A 47 -7.19 0.71 12.00
N VAL A 48 -7.17 -0.40 12.75
CA VAL A 48 -7.41 -1.74 12.24
C VAL A 48 -8.43 -2.43 13.13
N GLN A 49 -9.41 -3.09 12.53
CA GLN A 49 -10.43 -3.88 13.20
C GLN A 49 -10.42 -5.29 12.62
N LEU A 50 -10.63 -6.27 13.46
CA LEU A 50 -10.65 -7.68 13.07
C LEU A 50 -12.06 -8.23 13.22
N TYR A 51 -12.48 -9.03 12.26
CA TYR A 51 -13.69 -9.82 12.34
C TYR A 51 -13.37 -11.27 11.95
N ALA A 52 -13.46 -12.17 12.91
CA ALA A 52 -13.29 -13.60 12.68
C ALA A 52 -14.64 -14.22 12.36
N ALA A 53 -14.77 -14.82 11.19
CA ALA A 53 -15.93 -15.57 10.78
C ALA A 53 -15.64 -17.07 10.95
N HIS A 54 -16.55 -17.77 11.61
CA HIS A 54 -16.52 -19.24 11.76
C HIS A 54 -17.71 -19.80 10.99
N THR A 55 -17.45 -20.40 9.83
CA THR A 55 -18.50 -20.99 9.01
C THR A 55 -18.45 -22.50 9.14
N THR A 56 -19.53 -23.09 9.63
CA THR A 56 -19.67 -24.56 9.75
C THR A 56 -20.53 -25.07 8.60
N PHE A 57 -19.94 -25.85 7.74
CA PHE A 57 -20.64 -26.57 6.69
C PHE A 57 -21.08 -27.94 7.22
N ASN A 58 -22.39 -28.12 7.42
CA ASN A 58 -22.97 -29.41 7.77
C ASN A 58 -23.30 -30.18 6.48
N ALA A 59 -22.79 -31.38 6.34
CA ALA A 59 -23.04 -32.26 5.18
C ALA A 59 -24.52 -32.69 5.02
N GLU A 60 -25.40 -32.29 5.95
CA GLU A 60 -26.82 -32.67 5.97
C GLU A 60 -27.77 -31.68 5.27
N SER A 61 -27.25 -30.55 4.75
CA SER A 61 -28.11 -29.57 4.09
C SER A 61 -28.41 -29.98 2.65
N GLY A 62 -29.50 -30.65 2.43
CA GLY A 62 -30.01 -30.94 1.08
C GLY A 62 -30.36 -32.36 0.72
N GLY A 63 -30.46 -33.30 1.66
CA GLY A 63 -30.98 -34.66 1.40
C GLY A 63 -30.06 -35.60 0.61
N VAL A 64 -28.81 -35.22 0.40
CA VAL A 64 -27.78 -36.10 -0.20
C VAL A 64 -26.75 -36.42 0.87
N HIS A 65 -26.78 -37.66 1.38
CA HIS A 65 -25.72 -38.17 2.25
C HIS A 65 -24.46 -38.41 1.44
N VAL A 66 -23.47 -37.49 1.55
CA VAL A 66 -22.12 -37.78 1.06
C VAL A 66 -21.38 -38.55 2.15
N ILE A 67 -21.23 -39.85 1.95
CA ILE A 67 -20.53 -40.75 2.89
C ILE A 67 -19.06 -40.31 2.95
N GLY A 68 -18.62 -39.79 4.11
CA GLY A 68 -17.21 -39.50 4.41
C GLY A 68 -16.84 -38.02 4.62
N GLN A 69 -17.75 -37.07 4.44
CA GLN A 69 -17.52 -35.69 4.85
C GLN A 69 -18.25 -35.40 6.16
N GLY A 70 -17.48 -35.30 7.25
CA GLY A 70 -17.97 -34.76 8.52
C GLY A 70 -18.23 -33.24 8.41
N ALA A 71 -18.83 -32.66 9.44
CA ALA A 71 -18.93 -31.19 9.53
C ALA A 71 -17.53 -30.56 9.36
N HIS A 72 -17.41 -29.64 8.41
CA HIS A 72 -16.17 -28.88 8.16
C HIS A 72 -16.39 -27.47 8.62
N THR A 73 -15.49 -26.98 9.48
CA THR A 73 -15.50 -25.60 9.94
C THR A 73 -14.37 -24.87 9.22
N GLU A 74 -14.69 -23.78 8.57
CA GLU A 74 -13.72 -22.87 7.97
C GLU A 74 -13.64 -21.61 8.83
N ASP A 75 -12.42 -21.24 9.15
CA ASP A 75 -12.10 -19.99 9.83
C ASP A 75 -11.65 -18.98 8.79
N ASP A 76 -12.27 -17.82 8.80
CA ASP A 76 -11.92 -16.72 7.92
C ASP A 76 -11.65 -15.45 8.74
N LEU A 77 -10.57 -14.78 8.44
CA LEU A 77 -10.26 -13.51 9.08
C LEU A 77 -10.48 -12.36 8.10
N TYR A 78 -11.38 -11.47 8.47
CA TYR A 78 -11.58 -10.20 7.80
C TYR A 78 -10.86 -9.09 8.59
N VAL A 79 -10.00 -8.35 7.91
CA VAL A 79 -9.26 -7.22 8.47
C VAL A 79 -9.78 -5.95 7.82
N VAL A 80 -10.39 -5.10 8.63
CA VAL A 80 -10.87 -3.78 8.18
C VAL A 80 -9.83 -2.74 8.58
N ALA A 81 -9.11 -2.22 7.60
CA ALA A 81 -8.10 -1.19 7.79
C ALA A 81 -8.67 0.18 7.40
N THR A 82 -8.65 1.15 8.30
CA THR A 82 -8.88 2.55 7.95
C THR A 82 -7.59 3.11 7.34
N VAL A 83 -7.68 3.61 6.13
CA VAL A 83 -6.53 4.12 5.37
C VAL A 83 -6.72 5.60 5.12
N HIS A 84 -5.71 6.36 5.43
CA HIS A 84 -5.63 7.78 5.12
C HIS A 84 -4.61 7.98 4.01
N ILE A 85 -5.00 8.63 2.91
CA ILE A 85 -4.18 8.83 1.73
C ILE A 85 -4.16 10.32 1.41
N GLU A 86 -2.97 10.91 1.31
CA GLU A 86 -2.77 12.30 0.90
C GLU A 86 -1.98 12.34 -0.40
N ASP A 87 -2.53 12.94 -1.44
CA ASP A 87 -1.84 13.17 -2.70
C ASP A 87 -0.78 14.26 -2.54
N LYS A 88 0.47 13.96 -2.90
CA LYS A 88 1.60 14.90 -2.87
C LYS A 88 1.94 15.45 -4.27
N LEU A 89 1.16 15.09 -5.27
CA LEU A 89 1.30 15.60 -6.63
C LEU A 89 0.44 16.87 -6.84
N ARG A 90 0.52 17.40 -8.04
CA ARG A 90 -0.29 18.56 -8.46
C ARG A 90 -1.52 18.19 -9.27
N LEU A 91 -1.64 16.93 -9.65
CA LEU A 91 -2.74 16.37 -10.41
C LEU A 91 -3.40 15.27 -9.58
N PRO A 92 -4.73 15.10 -9.68
CA PRO A 92 -5.42 14.06 -8.94
C PRO A 92 -4.88 12.68 -9.29
N ILE A 93 -4.77 11.82 -8.29
CA ILE A 93 -4.43 10.41 -8.43
C ILE A 93 -5.67 9.55 -8.23
N PHE A 94 -5.65 8.34 -8.79
CA PHE A 94 -6.74 7.39 -8.70
C PHE A 94 -6.24 6.08 -8.12
N ILE A 95 -7.02 5.48 -7.24
CA ILE A 95 -6.75 4.13 -6.75
C ILE A 95 -7.11 3.15 -7.88
N ASP A 96 -6.18 2.27 -8.22
CA ASP A 96 -6.42 1.16 -9.15
C ASP A 96 -6.82 -0.10 -8.39
N THR A 97 -5.97 -0.52 -7.45
CA THR A 97 -6.17 -1.75 -6.67
C THR A 97 -5.50 -1.59 -5.31
N VAL A 98 -6.05 -2.25 -4.30
CA VAL A 98 -5.42 -2.36 -2.98
C VAL A 98 -5.13 -3.83 -2.70
N THR A 99 -3.88 -4.13 -2.39
CA THR A 99 -3.44 -5.49 -2.03
C THR A 99 -2.82 -5.50 -0.64
N SER A 100 -2.79 -6.66 -0.03
CA SER A 100 -2.13 -6.83 1.26
C SER A 100 -1.37 -8.14 1.28
N THR A 101 -0.17 -8.10 1.87
CA THR A 101 0.66 -9.27 2.12
C THR A 101 0.76 -9.48 3.62
N TYR A 102 0.29 -10.62 4.09
CA TYR A 102 0.47 -11.11 5.44
C TYR A 102 1.67 -12.05 5.48
N THR A 103 2.53 -11.91 6.49
CA THR A 103 3.70 -12.78 6.68
C THR A 103 3.61 -13.47 8.04
N THR A 104 3.63 -14.79 8.03
CA THR A 104 3.65 -15.61 9.24
C THR A 104 4.96 -15.49 9.99
N SER A 105 5.01 -16.01 11.24
CA SER A 105 6.26 -16.16 11.99
C SER A 105 7.32 -16.98 11.25
N ASP A 106 6.90 -17.94 10.44
CA ASP A 106 7.76 -18.86 9.70
C ASP A 106 8.17 -18.35 8.31
N ASN A 107 7.85 -17.08 8.01
CA ASN A 107 8.08 -16.39 6.74
C ASN A 107 7.25 -16.91 5.55
N GLU A 108 6.19 -17.63 5.78
CA GLU A 108 5.19 -17.88 4.75
C GLU A 108 4.39 -16.61 4.48
N THR A 109 4.01 -16.38 3.24
CA THR A 109 3.26 -15.19 2.81
C THR A 109 1.90 -15.58 2.26
N LEU A 110 0.90 -14.81 2.63
CA LEU A 110 -0.46 -14.88 2.10
C LEU A 110 -0.80 -13.51 1.52
N ASP A 111 -1.15 -13.48 0.25
CA ASP A 111 -1.54 -12.27 -0.44
C ASP A 111 -3.06 -12.22 -0.60
N THR A 112 -3.63 -11.04 -0.41
CA THR A 112 -5.05 -10.79 -0.66
C THR A 112 -5.23 -9.47 -1.38
N THR A 113 -6.34 -9.39 -2.11
CA THR A 113 -6.76 -8.16 -2.81
C THR A 113 -8.07 -7.68 -2.21
N ALA A 114 -8.18 -6.39 -1.98
CA ALA A 114 -9.43 -5.79 -1.53
C ALA A 114 -10.55 -6.04 -2.56
N PRO A 115 -11.76 -6.43 -2.12
CA PRO A 115 -12.88 -6.66 -3.00
C PRO A 115 -13.30 -5.37 -3.70
N ASN A 116 -13.82 -5.50 -4.90
CA ASN A 116 -14.51 -4.40 -5.57
C ASN A 116 -15.87 -4.13 -4.88
N THR A 117 -16.52 -3.02 -5.24
CA THR A 117 -17.80 -2.58 -4.65
C THR A 117 -18.88 -3.66 -4.70
N ALA A 118 -18.97 -4.42 -5.82
CA ALA A 118 -20.00 -5.45 -5.98
C ALA A 118 -19.74 -6.67 -5.07
N ASP A 119 -18.48 -7.07 -4.96
CA ASP A 119 -18.10 -8.19 -4.09
C ASP A 119 -18.16 -7.78 -2.62
N LEU A 120 -17.81 -6.54 -2.29
CA LEU A 120 -17.97 -5.98 -0.94
C LEU A 120 -19.43 -6.06 -0.48
N ALA A 121 -20.37 -5.64 -1.32
CA ALA A 121 -21.80 -5.71 -1.00
C ALA A 121 -22.26 -7.14 -0.71
N ARG A 122 -21.78 -8.13 -1.44
CA ARG A 122 -22.08 -9.57 -1.19
C ARG A 122 -21.48 -10.06 0.12
N ILE A 123 -20.26 -9.60 0.44
CA ILE A 123 -19.61 -9.95 1.72
C ILE A 123 -20.39 -9.33 2.88
N GLU A 124 -20.81 -8.07 2.79
CA GLU A 124 -21.63 -7.42 3.82
C GLU A 124 -23.01 -8.06 3.98
N GLU A 125 -23.62 -8.54 2.90
CA GLU A 125 -24.87 -9.31 2.95
C GLU A 125 -24.66 -10.65 3.70
N SER A 126 -23.53 -11.32 3.45
CA SER A 126 -23.18 -12.58 4.11
C SER A 126 -22.74 -12.39 5.57
N PHE A 127 -22.09 -11.29 5.87
CA PHE A 127 -21.54 -10.95 7.17
C PHE A 127 -21.97 -9.54 7.62
N PRO A 128 -23.24 -9.35 8.03
CA PRO A 128 -23.76 -8.01 8.38
C PRO A 128 -23.01 -7.31 9.52
N ALA A 129 -22.25 -8.05 10.32
CA ALA A 129 -21.40 -7.50 11.37
C ALA A 129 -20.23 -6.66 10.83
N LEU A 130 -19.86 -6.80 9.56
CA LEU A 130 -18.84 -5.99 8.92
C LEU A 130 -19.34 -4.57 8.57
N THR A 131 -20.63 -4.43 8.27
CA THR A 131 -21.22 -3.14 7.84
C THR A 131 -20.90 -1.97 8.80
N PRO A 132 -21.05 -2.10 10.13
CA PRO A 132 -20.71 -0.99 11.03
C PRO A 132 -19.20 -0.72 11.15
N MET A 133 -18.35 -1.62 10.67
CA MET A 133 -16.90 -1.45 10.65
C MET A 133 -16.41 -0.75 9.39
N MET A 134 -17.24 -0.77 8.33
CA MET A 134 -16.93 -0.18 7.03
C MET A 134 -17.51 1.24 6.96
N SER A 135 -16.63 2.24 6.87
CA SER A 135 -17.02 3.62 6.65
C SER A 135 -16.30 4.17 5.42
N ASN A 136 -17.05 4.67 4.45
CA ASN A 136 -16.49 5.22 3.22
C ASN A 136 -15.49 4.24 2.53
N PRO A 137 -15.95 3.07 2.04
CA PRO A 137 -15.06 2.08 1.45
C PRO A 137 -14.26 2.68 0.30
N LEU A 138 -12.95 2.45 0.34
CA LEU A 138 -12.05 2.80 -0.77
C LEU A 138 -12.15 1.70 -1.83
N ASP A 139 -12.51 2.09 -3.04
CA ASP A 139 -12.58 1.18 -4.17
C ASP A 139 -11.64 1.59 -5.31
N SER A 140 -11.59 0.76 -6.34
CA SER A 140 -10.96 1.10 -7.60
C SER A 140 -11.65 2.34 -8.19
N GLN A 141 -10.85 3.28 -8.72
CA GLN A 141 -11.25 4.58 -9.25
C GLN A 141 -11.57 5.66 -8.20
N THR A 142 -11.43 5.39 -6.90
CA THR A 142 -11.49 6.46 -5.90
C THR A 142 -10.48 7.54 -6.27
N GLN A 143 -10.99 8.76 -6.50
CA GLN A 143 -10.17 9.92 -6.84
C GLN A 143 -9.68 10.62 -5.58
N ILE A 144 -8.39 10.93 -5.55
CA ILE A 144 -7.75 11.70 -4.49
C ILE A 144 -7.28 13.02 -5.10
N ALA A 145 -7.82 14.12 -4.62
CA ALA A 145 -7.48 15.44 -5.10
C ALA A 145 -6.14 15.92 -4.51
N PRO A 146 -5.36 16.73 -5.25
CA PRO A 146 -4.10 17.27 -4.76
C PRO A 146 -4.25 18.03 -3.46
N GLY A 147 -3.44 17.68 -2.45
CA GLY A 147 -3.42 18.32 -1.14
C GLY A 147 -4.69 18.13 -0.30
N ALA A 148 -5.65 17.30 -0.76
CA ALA A 148 -6.84 16.93 0.00
C ALA A 148 -6.73 15.46 0.43
N PRO A 149 -6.61 15.17 1.74
CA PRO A 149 -6.56 13.80 2.20
C PRO A 149 -7.91 13.10 2.02
N VAL A 150 -7.87 11.84 1.63
CA VAL A 150 -9.02 10.94 1.60
C VAL A 150 -8.85 9.91 2.71
N GLU A 151 -9.89 9.70 3.50
CA GLU A 151 -9.94 8.65 4.51
C GLU A 151 -11.09 7.70 4.19
N GLY A 152 -10.80 6.41 4.27
CA GLY A 152 -11.79 5.37 4.06
C GLY A 152 -11.31 4.02 4.55
N THR A 153 -12.14 3.02 4.40
CA THR A 153 -11.86 1.67 4.86
C THR A 153 -11.56 0.73 3.70
N VAL A 154 -10.68 -0.22 3.96
CA VAL A 154 -10.33 -1.31 3.04
C VAL A 154 -10.61 -2.62 3.77
N LEU A 155 -11.35 -3.53 3.13
CA LEU A 155 -11.58 -4.88 3.62
C LEU A 155 -10.54 -5.82 3.01
N LEU A 156 -9.88 -6.59 3.88
CA LEU A 156 -8.91 -7.62 3.49
C LEU A 156 -9.40 -8.96 4.03
N HIS A 157 -9.47 -9.97 3.18
CA HIS A 157 -9.92 -11.32 3.56
C HIS A 157 -8.74 -12.28 3.52
N PHE A 158 -8.52 -12.97 4.64
CA PHE A 158 -7.48 -13.98 4.80
C PHE A 158 -8.14 -15.32 5.19
N PRO A 159 -8.38 -16.20 4.21
CA PRO A 159 -8.98 -17.51 4.48
C PRO A 159 -8.06 -18.38 5.33
N GLY A 160 -8.65 -19.13 6.25
CA GLY A 160 -7.93 -20.05 7.12
C GLY A 160 -7.13 -19.39 8.25
N LEU A 161 -7.15 -18.06 8.38
CA LEU A 161 -6.50 -17.37 9.49
C LEU A 161 -7.45 -17.08 10.64
N THR A 162 -6.88 -17.08 11.84
CA THR A 162 -7.56 -16.68 13.08
C THR A 162 -7.02 -15.34 13.59
N GLU A 163 -7.73 -14.70 14.53
CA GLU A 163 -7.20 -13.54 15.24
C GLU A 163 -5.89 -13.83 15.98
N LYS A 164 -5.69 -15.06 16.44
CA LYS A 164 -4.47 -15.49 17.11
C LYS A 164 -3.28 -15.45 16.12
N ASP A 165 -3.50 -15.95 14.91
CA ASP A 165 -2.47 -15.95 13.86
C ASP A 165 -2.14 -14.51 13.45
N TRP A 166 -3.17 -13.65 13.34
CA TRP A 166 -2.96 -12.23 13.08
C TRP A 166 -2.09 -11.56 14.14
N LYS A 167 -2.31 -11.86 15.42
CA LYS A 167 -1.51 -11.32 16.54
C LYS A 167 -0.09 -11.88 16.58
N ALA A 168 0.11 -13.12 16.11
CA ALA A 168 1.41 -13.79 16.05
C ALA A 168 2.20 -13.51 14.76
N ARG A 169 1.65 -12.72 13.84
CA ARG A 169 2.28 -12.43 12.55
C ARG A 169 3.64 -11.77 12.70
N LYS A 170 4.51 -12.02 11.74
CA LYS A 170 5.79 -11.30 11.61
C LYS A 170 5.54 -9.87 11.10
N SER A 171 4.70 -9.75 10.07
CA SER A 171 4.31 -8.45 9.49
C SER A 171 3.02 -8.58 8.68
N ALA A 172 2.37 -7.45 8.47
CA ALA A 172 1.35 -7.29 7.46
C ALA A 172 1.58 -5.96 6.75
N THR A 173 1.48 -5.95 5.42
CA THR A 173 1.66 -4.74 4.62
C THR A 173 0.46 -4.50 3.73
N LEU A 174 0.11 -3.24 3.55
CA LEU A 174 -0.89 -2.78 2.62
C LEU A 174 -0.20 -2.06 1.48
N THR A 175 -0.52 -2.43 0.25
CA THR A 175 -0.02 -1.77 -0.96
C THR A 175 -1.18 -1.18 -1.73
N VAL A 176 -1.15 0.13 -1.89
CA VAL A 176 -2.11 0.86 -2.74
C VAL A 176 -1.48 1.07 -4.10
N HIS A 177 -2.08 0.46 -5.11
CA HIS A 177 -1.71 0.66 -6.50
C HIS A 177 -2.45 1.88 -7.02
N LEU A 178 -1.70 2.82 -7.54
CA LEU A 178 -2.20 4.08 -8.07
C LEU A 178 -2.10 4.05 -9.60
N ALA A 179 -3.14 4.51 -10.29
CA ALA A 179 -3.17 4.54 -11.74
C ALA A 179 -2.01 5.36 -12.31
N HIS A 180 -1.19 4.75 -13.15
CA HIS A 180 -0.01 5.34 -13.81
C HIS A 180 1.08 5.87 -12.86
N GLN A 181 1.08 5.43 -11.60
CA GLN A 181 2.06 5.82 -10.59
C GLN A 181 2.69 4.60 -9.92
N ALA A 182 3.81 4.81 -9.24
CA ALA A 182 4.42 3.75 -8.44
C ALA A 182 3.53 3.38 -7.26
N PRO A 183 3.36 2.08 -6.97
CA PRO A 183 2.59 1.63 -5.83
C PRO A 183 3.19 2.15 -4.52
N GLN A 184 2.33 2.39 -3.54
CA GLN A 184 2.73 2.83 -2.22
C GLN A 184 2.43 1.74 -1.20
N THR A 185 3.43 1.35 -0.41
CA THR A 185 3.31 0.27 0.58
C THR A 185 3.50 0.83 1.99
N ILE A 186 2.65 0.37 2.91
CA ILE A 186 2.72 0.69 4.33
C ILE A 186 2.53 -0.56 5.18
N THR A 187 3.14 -0.58 6.36
CA THR A 187 2.90 -1.66 7.33
C THR A 187 1.59 -1.44 8.07
N ILE A 188 0.80 -2.48 8.21
CA ILE A 188 -0.42 -2.52 9.03
C ILE A 188 0.00 -2.78 10.49
N PRO A 189 -0.37 -1.94 11.44
CA PRO A 189 0.02 -2.05 12.85
C PRO A 189 -0.56 -3.27 13.58
#